data_b59577cae847dc209f678529a45e10e4
#
_entry.id   b59577cae847dc209f678529a45e10e4
#
_cell.length_a   1.000
_cell.length_b   1.000
_cell.length_c   1.000
_cell.angle_alpha   90.00
_cell.angle_beta   90.00
_cell.angle_gamma   90.00
#
_symmetry.space_group_name_H-M   'P 1'
#
loop_
_entity.id
_entity.type
_entity.pdbx_description
1 polymer ?
#
loop_
_entity_poly.entity_id
_entity_poly.type
_entity_poly.pdbx_seq_one_letter_code
_entity_poly.pdbx_strand_id
1 'polypeptide(L)'
;MGYYVNGNGALRIKSENLGKAYEALMALQDAPPKAKRGGSSGGDKAPRFWYSWMPEDLRTLADTKAVFAELGFEVHEEVPTGDLIISCYDNKSGQEDVFFAAAAPFIEDDEYEWTGEDGTFWLWKFEDGRMFVQQGNRSYGEREEIIIADLHAEQLAMVERVEAMFAKK
;
A
#
# COMPACT_ATOMS: atom_id res chain seq x y z
N MET A 1 5.52 21.32 -4.40
CA MET A 1 4.83 20.66 -3.26
C MET A 1 4.30 19.34 -3.78
N GLY A 2 4.40 18.24 -3.02
CA GLY A 2 3.83 16.93 -3.38
C GLY A 2 2.57 16.69 -2.56
N TYR A 3 1.67 15.86 -3.07
CA TYR A 3 0.47 15.41 -2.36
C TYR A 3 0.84 14.16 -1.55
N TYR A 4 0.64 14.22 -0.22
CA TYR A 4 0.96 13.11 0.67
C TYR A 4 -0.22 12.15 0.79
N VAL A 5 0.11 10.88 0.82
CA VAL A 5 -0.86 9.79 0.97
C VAL A 5 -0.36 8.77 1.98
N ASN A 6 -1.31 8.16 2.65
CA ASN A 6 -1.08 7.01 3.50
C ASN A 6 -1.80 5.81 2.89
N GLY A 7 -1.07 4.72 2.72
CA GLY A 7 -1.57 3.47 2.18
C GLY A 7 -1.50 2.37 3.24
N ASN A 8 -2.51 1.52 3.30
CA ASN A 8 -2.61 0.43 4.26
C ASN A 8 -3.21 -0.82 3.62
N GLY A 9 -2.54 -1.94 3.85
CA GLY A 9 -2.93 -3.25 3.34
C GLY A 9 -1.83 -4.28 3.60
N ALA A 10 -1.97 -5.47 3.04
CA ALA A 10 -0.99 -6.54 3.15
C ALA A 10 -0.95 -7.38 1.87
N LEU A 11 -0.64 -6.73 0.75
CA LEU A 11 -0.60 -7.40 -0.55
C LEU A 11 0.50 -8.46 -0.59
N ARG A 12 0.15 -9.65 -1.07
CA ARG A 12 1.04 -10.80 -1.11
C ARG A 12 1.44 -11.16 -2.54
N ILE A 13 2.74 -11.40 -2.73
CA ILE A 13 3.28 -12.08 -3.92
C ILE A 13 3.95 -13.37 -3.45
N LYS A 14 3.48 -14.52 -3.96
CA LYS A 14 4.07 -15.81 -3.62
C LYS A 14 5.53 -15.88 -4.06
N SER A 15 6.36 -16.55 -3.26
CA SER A 15 7.79 -16.71 -3.51
C SER A 15 8.10 -17.26 -4.91
N GLU A 16 7.28 -18.20 -5.41
CA GLU A 16 7.41 -18.78 -6.76
C GLU A 16 7.14 -17.78 -7.90
N ASN A 17 6.47 -16.66 -7.62
CA ASN A 17 6.11 -15.65 -8.59
C ASN A 17 7.02 -14.41 -8.55
N LEU A 18 7.91 -14.28 -7.55
CA LEU A 18 8.75 -13.09 -7.38
C LEU A 18 9.62 -12.79 -8.61
N GLY A 19 10.19 -13.81 -9.22
CA GLY A 19 11.00 -13.63 -10.44
C GLY A 19 10.19 -13.08 -11.62
N LYS A 20 8.96 -13.57 -11.81
CA LYS A 20 8.07 -13.10 -12.89
C LYS A 20 7.56 -11.69 -12.61
N ALA A 21 7.25 -11.39 -11.36
CA ALA A 21 6.87 -10.03 -10.93
C ALA A 21 8.02 -9.05 -11.19
N TYR A 22 9.26 -9.45 -10.88
CA TYR A 22 10.45 -8.66 -11.18
C TYR A 22 10.60 -8.39 -12.68
N GLU A 23 10.45 -9.39 -13.53
CA GLU A 23 10.51 -9.23 -15.00
C GLU A 23 9.46 -8.25 -15.50
N ALA A 24 8.22 -8.32 -14.98
CA ALA A 24 7.15 -7.40 -15.33
C ALA A 24 7.45 -5.96 -14.88
N LEU A 25 8.03 -5.77 -13.70
CA LEU A 25 8.48 -4.48 -13.21
C LEU A 25 9.64 -3.93 -14.05
N MET A 26 10.59 -4.78 -14.46
CA MET A 26 11.70 -4.36 -15.31
C MET A 26 11.26 -3.96 -16.71
N ALA A 27 10.16 -4.49 -17.23
CA ALA A 27 9.58 -4.04 -18.49
C ALA A 27 9.16 -2.56 -18.47
N LEU A 28 8.90 -1.99 -17.29
CA LEU A 28 8.62 -0.56 -17.14
C LEU A 28 9.84 0.33 -17.51
N GLN A 29 11.04 -0.23 -17.49
CA GLN A 29 12.24 0.51 -17.91
C GLN A 29 12.14 0.99 -19.36
N ASP A 30 11.50 0.22 -20.21
CA ASP A 30 11.35 0.50 -21.65
C ASP A 30 10.17 1.44 -21.95
N ALA A 31 9.46 1.90 -20.91
CA ALA A 31 8.41 2.90 -21.07
C ALA A 31 8.96 4.21 -21.68
N PRO A 32 8.17 4.87 -22.55
CA PRO A 32 8.63 6.12 -23.16
C PRO A 32 8.93 7.18 -22.08
N PRO A 33 9.96 8.02 -22.27
CA PRO A 33 10.39 9.00 -21.26
C PRO A 33 9.25 9.89 -20.73
N LYS A 34 8.30 10.25 -21.60
CA LYS A 34 7.12 11.05 -21.23
C LYS A 34 6.16 10.37 -20.25
N ALA A 35 6.23 9.05 -20.10
CA ALA A 35 5.43 8.29 -19.12
C ALA A 35 6.02 8.42 -17.71
N LYS A 36 7.32 8.67 -17.60
CA LYS A 36 8.02 8.82 -16.32
C LYS A 36 7.92 10.28 -15.86
N ARG A 37 7.16 10.54 -14.79
CA ARG A 37 6.82 11.89 -14.31
C ARG A 37 7.65 12.36 -13.13
N GLY A 38 8.47 11.48 -12.56
CA GLY A 38 9.43 11.83 -11.51
C GLY A 38 10.63 12.56 -12.08
N GLY A 39 11.24 13.39 -11.26
CA GLY A 39 12.44 14.11 -11.63
C GLY A 39 12.30 15.63 -11.53
N SER A 40 13.35 16.34 -11.86
CA SER A 40 13.43 17.78 -11.68
C SER A 40 12.54 18.53 -12.68
N SER A 41 12.00 19.64 -12.25
CA SER A 41 11.30 20.66 -13.05
C SER A 41 12.24 21.38 -14.07
N GLY A 42 13.24 20.69 -14.61
CA GLY A 42 14.30 21.23 -15.45
C GLY A 42 13.93 21.43 -16.91
N GLY A 43 12.89 22.20 -17.21
CA GLY A 43 12.60 22.68 -18.57
C GLY A 43 12.32 21.58 -19.59
N ASP A 44 12.74 21.73 -20.83
CA ASP A 44 12.45 20.86 -21.99
C ASP A 44 13.05 19.45 -21.95
N LYS A 45 13.69 19.04 -20.85
CA LYS A 45 14.16 17.67 -20.67
C LYS A 45 13.03 16.79 -20.21
N ALA A 46 12.64 15.81 -21.03
CA ALA A 46 11.70 14.78 -20.63
C ALA A 46 12.15 14.13 -19.32
N PRO A 47 11.24 13.93 -18.35
CA PRO A 47 11.56 13.21 -17.12
C PRO A 47 12.08 11.81 -17.47
N ARG A 48 13.15 11.38 -16.80
CA ARG A 48 13.74 10.05 -17.02
C ARG A 48 13.44 9.08 -15.90
N PHE A 49 12.97 9.60 -14.75
CA PHE A 49 12.74 8.85 -13.53
C PHE A 49 11.26 8.64 -13.31
N TRP A 50 10.89 7.52 -12.70
CA TRP A 50 9.56 7.33 -12.16
C TRP A 50 9.32 8.23 -10.95
N TYR A 51 10.32 8.33 -10.07
CA TYR A 51 10.38 9.23 -8.92
C TYR A 51 11.77 9.87 -8.83
N SER A 52 11.86 11.02 -8.19
CA SER A 52 13.13 11.75 -8.04
C SER A 52 14.17 11.00 -7.20
N TRP A 53 13.76 10.05 -6.40
CA TRP A 53 14.62 9.22 -5.55
C TRP A 53 14.90 7.83 -6.14
N MET A 54 14.14 7.39 -7.12
CA MET A 54 14.39 6.12 -7.79
C MET A 54 15.55 6.20 -8.78
N PRO A 55 16.26 5.09 -9.00
CA PRO A 55 17.32 5.05 -10.02
C PRO A 55 16.76 5.29 -11.43
N GLU A 56 17.60 5.85 -12.31
CA GLU A 56 17.24 6.02 -13.73
C GLU A 56 17.03 4.66 -14.41
N ASP A 57 17.88 3.69 -14.07
CA ASP A 57 17.77 2.30 -14.53
C ASP A 57 17.22 1.41 -13.40
N LEU A 58 15.98 0.98 -13.55
CA LEU A 58 15.32 0.06 -12.59
C LEU A 58 16.06 -1.27 -12.44
N ARG A 59 16.82 -1.70 -13.45
CA ARG A 59 17.58 -2.96 -13.44
C ARG A 59 18.74 -2.96 -12.44
N THR A 60 19.05 -1.80 -11.85
CA THR A 60 20.00 -1.70 -10.72
C THR A 60 19.41 -2.19 -9.41
N LEU A 61 18.08 -2.31 -9.31
CA LEU A 61 17.39 -2.88 -8.17
C LEU A 61 17.43 -4.41 -8.27
N ALA A 62 17.80 -5.08 -7.19
CA ALA A 62 18.20 -6.49 -7.23
C ALA A 62 17.04 -7.46 -7.48
N ASP A 63 15.84 -7.14 -7.00
CA ASP A 63 14.69 -8.04 -6.99
C ASP A 63 13.37 -7.26 -6.80
N THR A 64 12.25 -7.98 -6.78
CA THR A 64 10.90 -7.44 -6.55
C THR A 64 10.79 -6.69 -5.23
N LYS A 65 11.40 -7.21 -4.17
CA LYS A 65 11.40 -6.57 -2.84
C LYS A 65 12.12 -5.23 -2.88
N ALA A 66 13.29 -5.16 -3.53
CA ALA A 66 14.05 -3.92 -3.68
C ALA A 66 13.26 -2.85 -4.45
N VAL A 67 12.48 -3.24 -5.47
CA VAL A 67 11.65 -2.31 -6.23
C VAL A 67 10.56 -1.70 -5.36
N PHE A 68 9.79 -2.50 -4.61
CA PHE A 68 8.72 -1.97 -3.75
C PHE A 68 9.26 -1.19 -2.54
N ALA A 69 10.41 -1.60 -1.99
CA ALA A 69 11.08 -0.83 -0.95
C ALA A 69 11.55 0.53 -1.45
N GLU A 70 12.13 0.59 -2.66
CA GLU A 70 12.58 1.84 -3.27
C GLU A 70 11.40 2.76 -3.62
N LEU A 71 10.24 2.20 -3.98
CA LEU A 71 8.99 2.96 -4.13
C LEU A 71 8.56 3.64 -2.82
N GLY A 72 8.97 3.11 -1.67
CA GLY A 72 8.65 3.65 -0.35
C GLY A 72 7.65 2.82 0.45
N PHE A 73 7.36 1.58 0.01
CA PHE A 73 6.51 0.66 0.76
C PHE A 73 7.31 -0.08 1.83
N GLU A 74 6.67 -0.38 2.94
CA GLU A 74 7.19 -1.37 3.88
C GLU A 74 7.01 -2.76 3.26
N VAL A 75 8.12 -3.51 3.19
CA VAL A 75 8.15 -4.84 2.59
C VAL A 75 8.88 -5.82 3.48
N HIS A 76 8.35 -7.03 3.61
CA HIS A 76 9.01 -8.11 4.33
C HIS A 76 8.73 -9.46 3.69
N GLU A 77 9.59 -10.43 3.95
CA GLU A 77 9.39 -11.81 3.56
C GLU A 77 8.74 -12.58 4.69
N GLU A 78 7.68 -13.29 4.39
CA GLU A 78 6.99 -14.14 5.36
C GLU A 78 7.75 -15.46 5.54
N VAL A 79 8.06 -15.81 6.79
CA VAL A 79 8.71 -17.08 7.13
C VAL A 79 7.64 -18.10 7.53
N PRO A 80 7.68 -19.34 7.02
CA PRO A 80 8.77 -19.96 6.24
C PRO A 80 8.54 -19.94 4.72
N THR A 81 7.48 -19.35 4.19
CA THR A 81 7.08 -19.45 2.78
C THR A 81 8.01 -18.70 1.83
N GLY A 82 8.63 -17.61 2.30
CA GLY A 82 9.40 -16.69 1.48
C GLY A 82 8.54 -15.77 0.61
N ASP A 83 7.23 -15.71 0.88
CA ASP A 83 6.32 -14.83 0.18
C ASP A 83 6.63 -13.36 0.52
N LEU A 84 6.51 -12.48 -0.44
CA LEU A 84 6.68 -11.05 -0.23
C LEU A 84 5.36 -10.43 0.22
N ILE A 85 5.39 -9.76 1.35
CA ILE A 85 4.29 -8.94 1.85
C ILE A 85 4.65 -7.47 1.65
N ILE A 86 3.76 -6.75 0.96
CA ILE A 86 3.85 -5.30 0.71
C ILE A 86 2.78 -4.66 1.57
N SER A 87 3.20 -3.83 2.53
CA SER A 87 2.29 -3.25 3.52
C SER A 87 2.27 -1.73 3.46
N CYS A 88 2.45 -1.05 4.55
CA CYS A 88 2.24 0.38 4.71
C CYS A 88 3.01 1.26 3.71
N TYR A 89 2.40 2.38 3.36
CA TYR A 89 3.01 3.47 2.60
C TYR A 89 2.69 4.80 3.29
N ASP A 90 3.69 5.64 3.48
CA ASP A 90 3.51 6.99 4.03
C ASP A 90 4.49 7.95 3.34
N ASN A 91 4.11 8.45 2.18
CA ASN A 91 4.97 9.29 1.37
C ASN A 91 4.14 10.13 0.38
N LYS A 92 4.84 10.82 -0.51
CA LYS A 92 4.22 11.55 -1.61
C LYS A 92 3.67 10.61 -2.66
N SER A 93 2.41 10.82 -3.03
CA SER A 93 1.80 10.12 -4.15
C SER A 93 2.48 10.48 -5.47
N GLY A 94 2.58 9.50 -6.35
CA GLY A 94 3.22 9.64 -7.65
C GLY A 94 2.65 8.70 -8.71
N GLN A 95 3.36 7.64 -9.01
CA GLN A 95 3.06 6.67 -10.06
C GLN A 95 3.09 5.22 -9.53
N GLU A 96 2.76 5.03 -8.26
CA GLU A 96 2.73 3.72 -7.60
C GLU A 96 1.80 2.76 -8.33
N ASP A 97 0.67 3.27 -8.83
CA ASP A 97 -0.33 2.53 -9.58
C ASP A 97 0.25 1.83 -10.83
N VAL A 98 1.22 2.43 -11.49
CA VAL A 98 1.88 1.84 -12.67
C VAL A 98 2.66 0.58 -12.31
N PHE A 99 3.38 0.61 -11.18
CA PHE A 99 4.15 -0.53 -10.69
C PHE A 99 3.23 -1.66 -10.21
N PHE A 100 2.19 -1.30 -9.47
CA PHE A 100 1.21 -2.29 -9.01
C PHE A 100 0.39 -2.89 -10.15
N ALA A 101 0.03 -2.10 -11.15
CA ALA A 101 -0.62 -2.62 -12.35
C ALA A 101 0.27 -3.61 -13.13
N ALA A 102 1.58 -3.33 -13.22
CA ALA A 102 2.54 -4.26 -13.84
C ALA A 102 2.70 -5.56 -13.04
N ALA A 103 2.67 -5.48 -11.70
CA ALA A 103 2.80 -6.64 -10.82
C ALA A 103 1.47 -7.36 -10.56
N ALA A 104 0.32 -6.78 -10.90
CA ALA A 104 -1.01 -7.29 -10.59
C ALA A 104 -1.23 -8.77 -10.94
N PRO A 105 -0.71 -9.33 -12.07
CA PRO A 105 -0.86 -10.74 -12.39
C PRO A 105 -0.23 -11.70 -11.37
N PHE A 106 0.57 -11.20 -10.45
CA PHE A 106 1.35 -11.98 -9.48
C PHE A 106 0.95 -11.67 -8.03
N ILE A 107 0.13 -10.64 -7.82
CA ILE A 107 -0.43 -10.28 -6.50
C ILE A 107 -1.66 -11.15 -6.28
N GLU A 108 -1.79 -11.74 -5.09
CA GLU A 108 -3.00 -12.47 -4.69
C GLU A 108 -4.20 -11.50 -4.60
N ASP A 109 -5.40 -12.05 -4.76
CA ASP A 109 -6.63 -11.29 -4.66
C ASP A 109 -6.75 -10.67 -3.26
N ASP A 110 -6.73 -9.34 -3.20
CA ASP A 110 -6.75 -8.58 -1.95
C ASP A 110 -7.09 -7.09 -2.23
N GLU A 111 -7.13 -6.32 -1.17
CA GLU A 111 -7.46 -4.89 -1.20
C GLU A 111 -6.36 -4.06 -0.52
N TYR A 112 -6.18 -2.83 -1.01
CA TYR A 112 -5.23 -1.88 -0.45
C TYR A 112 -5.88 -0.50 -0.37
N GLU A 113 -6.03 0.01 0.85
CA GLU A 113 -6.70 1.28 1.13
C GLU A 113 -5.73 2.46 1.08
N TRP A 114 -6.19 3.57 0.54
CA TRP A 114 -5.46 4.81 0.46
C TRP A 114 -6.22 5.97 1.09
N THR A 115 -5.49 6.84 1.78
CA THR A 115 -6.01 8.10 2.32
C THR A 115 -5.06 9.23 1.96
N GLY A 116 -5.59 10.27 1.35
CA GLY A 116 -4.85 11.50 1.04
C GLY A 116 -4.88 12.50 2.18
N GLU A 117 -3.92 13.42 2.19
CA GLU A 117 -3.79 14.48 3.19
C GLU A 117 -5.02 15.42 3.27
N ASP A 118 -5.81 15.48 2.21
CA ASP A 118 -7.08 16.24 2.16
C ASP A 118 -8.29 15.42 2.64
N GLY A 119 -8.04 14.17 3.08
CA GLY A 119 -9.08 13.25 3.52
C GLY A 119 -9.83 12.55 2.41
N THR A 120 -9.42 12.68 1.15
CA THR A 120 -9.85 11.79 0.05
C THR A 120 -9.37 10.38 0.34
N PHE A 121 -10.17 9.38 -0.01
CA PHE A 121 -9.77 7.99 0.14
C PHE A 121 -10.23 7.16 -1.03
N TRP A 122 -9.48 6.12 -1.36
CA TRP A 122 -9.77 5.19 -2.43
C TRP A 122 -9.20 3.82 -2.08
N LEU A 123 -9.64 2.81 -2.84
CA LEU A 123 -9.25 1.43 -2.72
C LEU A 123 -8.60 0.96 -4.02
N TRP A 124 -7.49 0.25 -3.90
CA TRP A 124 -7.01 -0.64 -4.94
C TRP A 124 -7.49 -2.04 -4.65
N LYS A 125 -8.06 -2.68 -5.65
CA LYS A 125 -8.53 -4.05 -5.56
C LYS A 125 -7.83 -4.91 -6.59
N PHE A 126 -7.31 -6.03 -6.14
CA PHE A 126 -6.64 -7.02 -6.98
C PHE A 126 -7.55 -8.23 -7.09
N GLU A 127 -7.95 -8.57 -8.31
CA GLU A 127 -8.83 -9.70 -8.62
C GLU A 127 -8.44 -10.31 -9.97
N ASP A 128 -8.29 -11.63 -10.00
CA ASP A 128 -7.97 -12.37 -11.23
C ASP A 128 -6.73 -11.81 -11.96
N GLY A 129 -5.70 -11.41 -11.23
CA GLY A 129 -4.46 -10.86 -11.79
C GLY A 129 -4.61 -9.46 -12.40
N ARG A 130 -5.64 -8.73 -12.04
CA ARG A 130 -5.91 -7.36 -12.49
C ARG A 130 -6.05 -6.41 -11.30
N MET A 131 -5.68 -5.17 -11.52
CA MET A 131 -5.82 -4.09 -10.55
C MET A 131 -6.98 -3.17 -10.93
N PHE A 132 -7.83 -2.86 -9.97
CA PHE A 132 -8.95 -1.93 -10.08
C PHE A 132 -8.77 -0.79 -9.08
N VAL A 133 -9.26 0.40 -9.43
CA VAL A 133 -9.31 1.56 -8.53
C VAL A 133 -10.76 1.91 -8.25
N GLN A 134 -11.13 1.98 -6.99
CA GLN A 134 -12.45 2.36 -6.54
C GLN A 134 -12.36 3.61 -5.66
N GLN A 135 -13.07 4.67 -6.04
CA GLN A 135 -13.14 5.88 -5.24
C GLN A 135 -14.03 5.66 -4.02
N GLY A 136 -13.54 6.08 -2.87
CA GLY A 136 -14.28 6.01 -1.62
C GLY A 136 -15.24 7.19 -1.45
N ASN A 137 -16.37 6.93 -0.81
CA ASN A 137 -17.31 7.95 -0.36
C ASN A 137 -17.48 7.83 1.14
N ARG A 138 -17.38 8.95 1.87
CA ARG A 138 -17.64 8.98 3.31
C ARG A 138 -19.13 9.10 3.55
N SER A 139 -19.67 8.18 4.33
CA SER A 139 -21.00 8.31 4.92
C SER A 139 -20.85 8.12 6.43
N TYR A 140 -21.61 8.88 7.18
CA TYR A 140 -21.69 8.73 8.63
C TYR A 140 -23.03 8.05 8.96
N GLY A 141 -23.00 7.14 9.91
CA GLY A 141 -24.21 6.54 10.47
C GLY A 141 -25.05 7.56 11.25
N GLU A 142 -26.10 7.07 11.89
CA GLU A 142 -26.88 7.92 12.80
C GLU A 142 -26.00 8.45 13.93
N ARG A 143 -26.35 9.65 14.38
CA ARG A 143 -25.65 10.30 15.48
C ARG A 143 -26.09 9.67 16.80
N GLU A 144 -25.14 9.13 17.54
CA GLU A 144 -25.35 8.62 18.88
C GLU A 144 -24.75 9.58 19.91
N GLU A 145 -25.47 9.80 21.01
CA GLU A 145 -24.95 10.56 22.13
C GLU A 145 -24.06 9.65 22.99
N ILE A 146 -22.85 10.12 23.30
CA ILE A 146 -21.96 9.43 24.23
C ILE A 146 -22.35 9.84 25.65
N ILE A 147 -22.90 8.90 26.42
CA ILE A 147 -23.27 9.11 27.81
C ILE A 147 -22.16 8.53 28.70
N ILE A 148 -21.51 9.39 29.49
CA ILE A 148 -20.38 9.03 30.34
C ILE A 148 -20.76 7.92 31.34
N ALA A 149 -22.00 7.93 31.86
CA ALA A 149 -22.50 6.89 32.77
C ALA A 149 -22.51 5.52 32.13
N ASP A 150 -22.88 5.41 30.85
CA ASP A 150 -22.92 4.16 30.11
C ASP A 150 -21.49 3.62 29.84
N LEU A 151 -20.55 4.51 29.47
CA LEU A 151 -19.14 4.14 29.32
C LEU A 151 -18.54 3.59 30.64
N HIS A 152 -18.86 4.24 31.77
CA HIS A 152 -18.40 3.76 33.07
C HIS A 152 -19.02 2.40 33.42
N ALA A 153 -20.29 2.19 33.11
CA ALA A 153 -20.96 0.89 33.35
C ALA A 153 -20.32 -0.23 32.51
N GLU A 154 -20.00 0.03 31.26
CA GLU A 154 -19.30 -0.93 30.38
C GLU A 154 -17.90 -1.26 30.89
N GLN A 155 -17.14 -0.26 31.32
CA GLN A 155 -15.81 -0.43 31.89
C GLN A 155 -15.85 -1.27 33.17
N LEU A 156 -16.79 -1.01 34.08
CA LEU A 156 -16.99 -1.79 35.30
C LEU A 156 -17.34 -3.24 34.99
N ALA A 157 -18.25 -3.47 34.05
CA ALA A 157 -18.65 -4.81 33.63
C ALA A 157 -17.48 -5.58 33.00
N MET A 158 -16.59 -4.89 32.29
CA MET A 158 -15.38 -5.49 31.74
C MET A 158 -14.40 -5.92 32.85
N VAL A 159 -14.17 -5.08 33.85
CA VAL A 159 -13.31 -5.38 35.01
C VAL A 159 -13.86 -6.58 35.77
N GLU A 160 -15.14 -6.60 36.09
CA GLU A 160 -15.79 -7.73 36.78
C GLU A 160 -15.66 -9.07 36.02
N ARG A 161 -15.76 -9.03 34.68
CA ARG A 161 -15.54 -10.22 33.84
C ARG A 161 -14.10 -10.74 33.96
N VAL A 162 -13.14 -9.84 33.92
CA VAL A 162 -11.70 -10.18 34.02
C VAL A 162 -11.43 -10.77 35.42
N GLU A 163 -11.89 -10.13 36.48
CA GLU A 163 -11.73 -10.62 37.85
C GLU A 163 -12.36 -12.02 38.04
N ALA A 164 -13.56 -12.24 37.50
CA ALA A 164 -14.23 -13.56 37.57
C ALA A 164 -13.47 -14.66 36.82
N MET A 165 -12.72 -14.33 35.78
CA MET A 165 -11.85 -15.28 35.06
C MET A 165 -10.65 -15.72 35.91
N PHE A 166 -10.08 -14.82 36.74
CA PHE A 166 -8.93 -15.12 37.60
C PHE A 166 -9.35 -15.75 38.93
N ALA A 167 -10.58 -15.51 39.42
CA ALA A 167 -11.07 -16.09 40.65
C ALA A 167 -11.41 -17.60 40.54
N LYS A 168 -11.45 -18.17 39.35
CA LYS A 168 -11.73 -19.58 39.06
C LYS A 168 -10.48 -20.46 38.97
N LYS A 169 -9.34 -19.96 39.35
CA LYS A 169 -8.07 -20.70 39.51
C LYS A 169 -7.78 -20.90 40.99
#